data_a26127cdc16f150baebc4f541d5e688f
#
_entry.id   a26127cdc16f150baebc4f541d5e688f
#
_cell.length_a   1.000
_cell.length_b   1.000
_cell.length_c   1.000
_cell.angle_alpha   90.00
_cell.angle_beta   90.00
_cell.angle_gamma   90.00
#
_symmetry.space_group_name_H-M   'P 1'
#
loop_
_entity.id
_entity.type
_entity.pdbx_description
1 polymer ?
#
loop_
_entity_poly.entity_id
_entity_poly.type
_entity_poly.pdbx_seq_one_letter_code
_entity_poly.pdbx_strand_id
1 'polypeptide(L)'
;MREDIEISEDLTIASPPRTPLMRRGMAWLSDIVFPPVCLSCRSGLVTHDALCPACWSRIDFIRPPLCDKLGLPMPYDTGGMMISAAAAADPPSYERARAVAHYTGVMRELVHDFKFSDWHAARKLLSRLMAEAGKTLLAEADVVVPVPLSRARLISRRFNQAALLAQDLSRSSGILYEPLALIRTRATPRQVGLTRSERKLNVRGAFAVPPAKAARIAGRRVLLVDDVITTGATCGSAARALKRAGAAQVDVLALALVTDYSTVAA
;
A
#
# COMPACT_ATOMS: atom_id res chain seq x y z
N MET A 1 56.76 -3.27 24.66
CA MET A 1 56.37 -2.92 23.31
C MET A 1 54.87 -2.62 23.41
N ARG A 2 54.51 -1.37 23.52
CA ARG A 2 53.11 -0.90 23.61
C ARG A 2 52.74 -0.40 22.23
N GLU A 3 51.74 -1.03 21.61
CA GLU A 3 51.14 -0.52 20.37
C GLU A 3 50.05 0.50 20.70
N ASP A 4 50.30 1.74 20.30
CA ASP A 4 49.33 2.85 20.40
C ASP A 4 48.33 2.71 19.27
N ILE A 5 47.04 2.52 19.61
CA ILE A 5 45.95 2.50 18.66
C ILE A 5 45.50 3.97 18.44
N GLU A 6 45.90 4.55 17.30
CA GLU A 6 45.36 5.83 16.82
C GLU A 6 43.88 5.65 16.40
N ILE A 7 42.98 6.26 17.15
CA ILE A 7 41.57 6.41 16.80
C ILE A 7 41.45 7.64 15.91
N SER A 8 41.28 7.42 14.62
CA SER A 8 40.99 8.49 13.65
C SER A 8 39.52 8.90 13.79
N GLU A 9 39.27 10.04 14.46
CA GLU A 9 37.97 10.74 14.45
C GLU A 9 37.82 11.52 13.16
N ASP A 10 37.10 10.98 12.19
CA ASP A 10 36.60 11.76 11.05
C ASP A 10 35.08 11.56 10.90
N LEU A 11 34.33 12.09 11.88
CA LEU A 11 32.88 12.24 11.83
C LEU A 11 32.55 13.55 11.13
N THR A 12 32.65 13.56 9.81
CA THR A 12 32.14 14.66 8.97
C THR A 12 30.63 14.60 8.98
N ILE A 13 29.99 15.34 9.89
CA ILE A 13 28.55 15.55 9.90
C ILE A 13 28.22 16.41 8.66
N ALA A 14 27.65 15.75 7.63
CA ALA A 14 27.18 16.42 6.44
C ALA A 14 26.06 17.41 6.82
N SER A 15 26.33 18.71 6.65
CA SER A 15 25.37 19.78 6.87
C SER A 15 24.16 19.59 5.95
N PRO A 16 22.89 19.72 6.43
CA PRO A 16 21.73 19.60 5.56
C PRO A 16 21.75 20.69 4.46
N PRO A 17 21.28 20.39 3.24
CA PRO A 17 21.30 21.32 2.15
C PRO A 17 20.52 22.59 2.48
N ARG A 18 21.19 23.73 2.43
CA ARG A 18 20.59 25.06 2.68
C ARG A 18 19.59 25.36 1.55
N THR A 19 18.31 25.25 1.81
CA THR A 19 17.27 25.72 0.88
C THR A 19 17.36 27.23 0.71
N PRO A 20 17.36 27.76 -0.53
CA PRO A 20 17.52 29.20 -0.78
C PRO A 20 16.41 30.02 -0.11
N LEU A 21 16.75 31.15 0.48
CA LEU A 21 15.88 32.06 1.26
C LEU A 21 14.58 32.45 0.51
N MET A 22 14.60 32.58 -0.81
CA MET A 22 13.42 32.87 -1.64
C MET A 22 12.37 31.74 -1.59
N ARG A 23 12.77 30.46 -1.50
CA ARG A 23 11.83 29.34 -1.35
C ARG A 23 11.15 29.33 0.01
N ARG A 24 11.82 29.78 1.06
CA ARG A 24 11.24 29.90 2.43
C ARG A 24 10.19 31.02 2.49
N GLY A 25 10.42 32.15 1.84
CA GLY A 25 9.46 33.28 1.82
C GLY A 25 8.17 32.93 1.05
N MET A 26 8.27 32.24 -0.08
CA MET A 26 7.08 31.79 -0.83
C MET A 26 6.29 30.69 -0.10
N ALA A 27 6.96 29.80 0.62
CA ALA A 27 6.29 28.79 1.45
C ALA A 27 5.50 29.43 2.58
N TRP A 28 6.07 30.45 3.25
CA TRP A 28 5.39 31.16 4.35
C TRP A 28 4.13 31.92 3.89
N LEU A 29 4.17 32.55 2.68
CA LEU A 29 3.00 33.20 2.08
C LEU A 29 1.90 32.18 1.70
N SER A 30 2.29 31.00 1.20
CA SER A 30 1.33 29.95 0.90
C SER A 30 0.68 29.37 2.18
N ASP A 31 1.41 29.29 3.28
CA ASP A 31 0.89 28.80 4.57
C ASP A 31 -0.11 29.75 5.23
N ILE A 32 -0.05 31.06 4.91
CA ILE A 32 -1.06 32.02 5.35
C ILE A 32 -2.41 31.79 4.63
N VAL A 33 -2.36 31.49 3.34
CA VAL A 33 -3.58 31.28 2.52
C VAL A 33 -4.12 29.87 2.66
N PHE A 34 -3.21 28.88 2.78
CA PHE A 34 -3.51 27.46 2.93
C PHE A 34 -2.75 26.91 4.15
N PRO A 35 -3.25 27.17 5.37
CA PRO A 35 -2.56 26.72 6.58
C PRO A 35 -2.49 25.18 6.63
N PRO A 36 -1.37 24.61 7.13
CA PRO A 36 -1.27 23.17 7.31
C PRO A 36 -2.31 22.69 8.32
N VAL A 37 -3.12 21.73 7.92
CA VAL A 37 -4.18 21.15 8.76
C VAL A 37 -4.07 19.63 8.78
N CYS A 38 -4.58 19.03 9.86
CA CYS A 38 -4.67 17.58 10.01
C CYS A 38 -5.55 16.98 8.90
N LEU A 39 -5.06 15.94 8.24
CA LEU A 39 -5.76 15.29 7.13
C LEU A 39 -7.09 14.61 7.53
N SER A 40 -7.31 14.32 8.82
CA SER A 40 -8.57 13.74 9.32
C SER A 40 -9.45 14.82 9.98
N CYS A 41 -9.04 15.41 11.11
CA CYS A 41 -9.89 16.31 11.90
C CYS A 41 -9.80 17.79 11.53
N ARG A 42 -8.91 18.16 10.57
CA ARG A 42 -8.70 19.56 10.11
C ARG A 42 -8.16 20.52 11.17
N SER A 43 -7.74 20.05 12.34
CA SER A 43 -7.04 20.92 13.31
C SER A 43 -5.73 21.45 12.74
N GLY A 44 -5.35 22.69 13.13
CA GLY A 44 -4.10 23.32 12.67
C GLY A 44 -2.85 22.51 13.04
N LEU A 45 -1.89 22.48 12.13
CA LEU A 45 -0.60 21.80 12.28
C LEU A 45 0.56 22.75 11.92
N VAL A 46 1.77 22.30 12.21
CA VAL A 46 3.00 23.01 11.81
C VAL A 46 3.47 22.56 10.40
N THR A 47 3.07 21.36 9.98
CA THR A 47 3.50 20.75 8.71
C THR A 47 2.31 20.27 7.89
N HIS A 48 2.41 20.41 6.56
CA HIS A 48 1.46 19.83 5.63
C HIS A 48 1.56 18.30 5.55
N ASP A 49 0.57 17.68 4.94
CA ASP A 49 0.52 16.23 4.64
C ASP A 49 0.72 15.36 5.90
N ALA A 50 0.14 15.78 7.03
CA ALA A 50 0.32 15.12 8.33
C ALA A 50 -1.02 14.90 9.07
N LEU A 51 -0.96 14.10 10.11
CA LEU A 51 -2.03 13.94 11.11
C LEU A 51 -1.60 14.57 12.42
N CYS A 52 -2.56 15.12 13.18
CA CYS A 52 -2.30 15.52 14.55
C CYS A 52 -2.07 14.28 15.44
N PRO A 53 -1.41 14.43 16.60
CA PRO A 53 -1.13 13.30 17.52
C PRO A 53 -2.40 12.52 17.90
N ALA A 54 -3.52 13.23 18.16
CA ALA A 54 -4.79 12.61 18.52
C ALA A 54 -5.39 11.75 17.37
N CYS A 55 -5.28 12.17 16.11
CA CYS A 55 -5.72 11.35 14.99
C CYS A 55 -4.75 10.21 14.71
N TRP A 56 -3.44 10.45 14.86
CA TRP A 56 -2.42 9.42 14.68
C TRP A 56 -2.60 8.26 15.65
N SER A 57 -2.82 8.54 16.95
CA SER A 57 -3.03 7.52 17.97
C SER A 57 -4.32 6.69 17.81
N ARG A 58 -5.27 7.19 17.00
CA ARG A 58 -6.52 6.49 16.69
C ARG A 58 -6.44 5.62 15.44
N ILE A 59 -5.28 5.56 14.76
CA ILE A 59 -5.07 4.60 13.69
C ILE A 59 -4.74 3.24 14.30
N ASP A 60 -5.52 2.24 13.93
CA ASP A 60 -5.30 0.85 14.30
C ASP A 60 -4.28 0.22 13.33
N PHE A 61 -2.99 0.50 13.59
CA PHE A 61 -1.89 0.00 12.76
C PHE A 61 -1.74 -1.53 12.88
N ILE A 62 -1.57 -2.18 11.75
CA ILE A 62 -1.23 -3.59 11.69
C ILE A 62 0.25 -3.76 12.02
N ARG A 63 0.56 -4.51 13.09
CA ARG A 63 1.92 -4.72 13.59
C ARG A 63 2.28 -6.20 13.65
N PRO A 64 3.56 -6.55 13.45
CA PRO A 64 4.02 -7.91 13.68
C PRO A 64 3.70 -8.40 15.12
N PRO A 65 3.57 -9.72 15.31
CA PRO A 65 3.74 -10.79 14.32
C PRO A 65 2.55 -10.93 13.37
N LEU A 66 2.78 -11.30 12.10
CA LEU A 66 1.75 -11.33 11.05
C LEU A 66 1.70 -12.70 10.35
N CYS A 67 0.50 -13.09 9.97
CA CYS A 67 0.32 -14.16 8.98
C CYS A 67 0.94 -13.73 7.64
N ASP A 68 1.92 -14.48 7.14
CA ASP A 68 2.61 -14.12 5.91
C ASP A 68 1.68 -14.04 4.71
N LYS A 69 0.75 -14.99 4.58
CA LYS A 69 -0.19 -15.04 3.46
C LYS A 69 -1.20 -13.91 3.46
N LEU A 70 -1.83 -13.61 4.59
CA LEU A 70 -2.96 -12.68 4.66
C LEU A 70 -2.61 -11.31 5.24
N GLY A 71 -1.44 -11.16 5.90
CA GLY A 71 -1.05 -9.94 6.60
C GLY A 71 -1.90 -9.66 7.85
N LEU A 72 -2.60 -10.68 8.38
CA LEU A 72 -3.38 -10.58 9.61
C LEU A 72 -2.46 -10.64 10.83
N PRO A 73 -2.71 -9.87 11.89
CA PRO A 73 -2.01 -10.02 13.17
C PRO A 73 -2.13 -11.44 13.71
N MET A 74 -1.04 -11.95 14.28
CA MET A 74 -0.97 -13.25 14.95
C MET A 74 -0.77 -13.03 16.45
N PRO A 75 -1.30 -13.93 17.31
CA PRO A 75 -1.22 -13.78 18.77
C PRO A 75 0.20 -14.02 19.32
N TYR A 76 1.07 -14.70 18.59
CA TYR A 76 2.44 -15.05 18.99
C TYR A 76 3.37 -15.10 17.78
N ASP A 77 4.67 -14.96 18.02
CA ASP A 77 5.73 -15.13 17.03
C ASP A 77 6.36 -16.52 17.19
N THR A 78 6.44 -17.28 16.11
CA THR A 78 7.07 -18.62 16.08
C THR A 78 8.52 -18.57 15.58
N GLY A 79 9.06 -17.40 15.27
CA GLY A 79 10.41 -17.21 14.75
C GLY A 79 10.60 -17.65 13.29
N GLY A 80 9.50 -17.94 12.55
CA GLY A 80 9.54 -18.41 11.17
C GLY A 80 8.32 -17.98 10.36
N MET A 81 8.09 -18.66 9.22
CA MET A 81 6.89 -18.40 8.40
C MET A 81 5.62 -18.75 9.19
N MET A 82 4.74 -17.78 9.31
CA MET A 82 3.47 -17.93 10.04
C MET A 82 2.29 -17.93 9.07
N ILE A 83 1.45 -18.96 9.20
CA ILE A 83 0.24 -19.10 8.38
C ILE A 83 -0.96 -19.26 9.34
N SER A 84 -1.90 -18.31 9.28
CA SER A 84 -3.13 -18.38 10.06
C SER A 84 -4.03 -19.54 9.61
N ALA A 85 -4.89 -20.03 10.49
CA ALA A 85 -5.88 -21.06 10.15
C ALA A 85 -6.76 -20.67 8.96
N ALA A 86 -7.13 -19.39 8.86
CA ALA A 86 -7.88 -18.86 7.72
C ALA A 86 -7.10 -18.95 6.40
N ALA A 87 -5.79 -18.70 6.41
CA ALA A 87 -4.93 -18.83 5.25
C ALA A 87 -4.66 -20.29 4.86
N ALA A 88 -4.62 -21.20 5.83
CA ALA A 88 -4.48 -22.63 5.59
C ALA A 88 -5.76 -23.23 4.99
N ALA A 89 -6.92 -22.84 5.50
CA ALA A 89 -8.22 -23.32 5.00
C ALA A 89 -8.57 -22.81 3.59
N ASP A 90 -8.15 -21.58 3.25
CA ASP A 90 -8.47 -20.94 1.96
C ASP A 90 -7.24 -20.15 1.47
N PRO A 91 -6.20 -20.83 0.96
CA PRO A 91 -4.95 -20.21 0.55
C PRO A 91 -5.18 -19.16 -0.56
N PRO A 92 -4.66 -17.92 -0.41
CA PRO A 92 -4.72 -16.93 -1.47
C PRO A 92 -3.84 -17.33 -2.66
N SER A 93 -4.09 -16.73 -3.81
CA SER A 93 -3.29 -16.96 -5.02
C SER A 93 -2.02 -16.12 -5.09
N TYR A 94 -1.80 -15.23 -4.13
CA TYR A 94 -0.57 -14.47 -3.92
C TYR A 94 0.25 -15.09 -2.77
N GLU A 95 1.54 -14.78 -2.69
CA GLU A 95 2.44 -15.33 -1.70
C GLU A 95 2.28 -14.66 -0.35
N ARG A 96 2.38 -13.33 -0.32
CA ARG A 96 2.33 -12.55 0.94
C ARG A 96 1.45 -11.33 0.75
N ALA A 97 0.82 -10.88 1.84
CA ALA A 97 0.13 -9.60 1.88
C ALA A 97 0.62 -8.76 3.06
N ARG A 98 0.68 -7.44 2.86
CA ARG A 98 0.92 -6.47 3.93
C ARG A 98 -0.07 -5.31 3.76
N ALA A 99 -0.48 -4.74 4.89
CA ALA A 99 -1.30 -3.53 4.90
C ALA A 99 -0.84 -2.63 6.05
N VAL A 100 -1.11 -1.34 5.93
CA VAL A 100 -0.71 -0.34 6.94
C VAL A 100 -1.53 -0.48 8.21
N ALA A 101 -2.86 -0.57 8.08
CA ALA A 101 -3.77 -0.54 9.23
C ALA A 101 -5.06 -1.32 8.95
N HIS A 102 -5.83 -1.56 10.00
CA HIS A 102 -7.22 -2.01 9.87
C HIS A 102 -8.08 -0.93 9.22
N TYR A 103 -9.05 -1.34 8.39
CA TYR A 103 -9.98 -0.44 7.70
C TYR A 103 -11.06 0.08 8.66
N THR A 104 -10.64 0.80 9.70
CA THR A 104 -11.49 1.34 10.77
C THR A 104 -11.14 2.80 11.06
N GLY A 105 -11.99 3.52 11.79
CA GLY A 105 -11.73 4.86 12.31
C GLY A 105 -11.05 5.81 11.31
N VAL A 106 -9.98 6.44 11.74
CA VAL A 106 -9.20 7.43 10.97
C VAL A 106 -8.67 6.87 9.64
N MET A 107 -8.20 5.61 9.61
CA MET A 107 -7.73 5.02 8.36
C MET A 107 -8.85 4.89 7.32
N ARG A 108 -10.06 4.53 7.74
CA ARG A 108 -11.23 4.47 6.85
C ARG A 108 -11.58 5.86 6.30
N GLU A 109 -11.54 6.90 7.13
CA GLU A 109 -11.76 8.29 6.73
C GLU A 109 -10.73 8.73 5.68
N LEU A 110 -9.43 8.53 5.96
CA LEU A 110 -8.34 8.88 5.04
C LEU A 110 -8.46 8.17 3.68
N VAL A 111 -8.76 6.88 3.69
CA VAL A 111 -8.96 6.12 2.44
C VAL A 111 -10.21 6.59 1.70
N HIS A 112 -11.28 6.98 2.41
CA HIS A 112 -12.47 7.53 1.79
C HIS A 112 -12.18 8.89 1.15
N ASP A 113 -11.53 9.79 1.86
CA ASP A 113 -11.19 11.12 1.36
C ASP A 113 -10.21 11.04 0.18
N PHE A 114 -9.24 10.14 0.24
CA PHE A 114 -8.35 9.82 -0.88
C PHE A 114 -9.09 9.32 -2.13
N LYS A 115 -10.28 8.71 -1.97
CA LYS A 115 -11.11 8.26 -3.09
C LYS A 115 -11.96 9.37 -3.72
N PHE A 116 -12.35 10.37 -2.96
CA PHE A 116 -13.46 11.26 -3.37
C PHE A 116 -13.19 12.75 -3.24
N SER A 117 -12.21 13.21 -2.44
CA SER A 117 -12.08 14.63 -2.11
C SER A 117 -10.71 15.23 -2.50
N ASP A 118 -9.71 15.13 -1.65
CA ASP A 118 -8.42 15.80 -1.80
C ASP A 118 -7.25 14.80 -1.81
N TRP A 119 -7.05 14.18 -2.98
CA TRP A 119 -6.09 13.11 -3.15
C TRP A 119 -4.62 13.56 -3.02
N HIS A 120 -4.31 14.85 -3.25
CA HIS A 120 -2.93 15.32 -3.21
C HIS A 120 -2.35 15.35 -1.80
N ALA A 121 -3.10 15.88 -0.83
CA ALA A 121 -2.63 16.04 0.54
C ALA A 121 -2.41 14.68 1.25
N ALA A 122 -3.37 13.76 1.14
CA ALA A 122 -3.26 12.44 1.77
C ALA A 122 -2.24 11.53 1.09
N ARG A 123 -2.02 11.67 -0.23
CA ARG A 123 -1.19 10.78 -1.03
C ARG A 123 0.22 10.59 -0.47
N LYS A 124 0.91 11.66 -0.09
CA LYS A 124 2.28 11.60 0.42
C LYS A 124 2.38 10.85 1.75
N LEU A 125 1.44 11.12 2.67
CA LEU A 125 1.38 10.40 3.94
C LEU A 125 1.11 8.91 3.70
N LEU A 126 0.07 8.60 2.93
CA LEU A 126 -0.35 7.22 2.67
C LEU A 126 0.73 6.41 1.95
N SER A 127 1.43 7.00 0.97
CA SER A 127 2.54 6.34 0.27
C SER A 127 3.71 6.04 1.21
N ARG A 128 4.06 6.96 2.13
CA ARG A 128 5.12 6.70 3.13
C ARG A 128 4.74 5.58 4.09
N LEU A 129 3.50 5.58 4.58
CA LEU A 129 3.01 4.52 5.45
C LEU A 129 3.03 3.17 4.75
N MET A 130 2.65 3.12 3.47
CA MET A 130 2.75 1.90 2.66
C MET A 130 4.19 1.46 2.44
N ALA A 131 5.11 2.38 2.17
CA ALA A 131 6.52 2.06 2.00
C ALA A 131 7.11 1.39 3.26
N GLU A 132 6.75 1.90 4.45
CA GLU A 132 7.19 1.30 5.72
C GLU A 132 6.56 -0.08 5.95
N ALA A 133 5.23 -0.20 5.82
CA ALA A 133 4.53 -1.47 6.01
C ALA A 133 4.96 -2.55 4.99
N GLY A 134 5.33 -2.15 3.79
CA GLY A 134 5.76 -3.01 2.69
C GLY A 134 7.27 -3.11 2.51
N LYS A 135 8.10 -2.63 3.44
CA LYS A 135 9.55 -2.52 3.29
C LYS A 135 10.23 -3.82 2.80
N THR A 136 9.88 -4.95 3.39
CA THR A 136 10.41 -6.27 2.97
C THR A 136 9.94 -6.67 1.58
N LEU A 137 8.67 -6.39 1.23
CA LEU A 137 8.13 -6.71 -0.08
C LEU A 137 8.76 -5.83 -1.17
N LEU A 138 8.97 -4.55 -0.87
CA LEU A 138 9.62 -3.60 -1.77
C LEU A 138 11.08 -3.97 -2.03
N ALA A 139 11.81 -4.44 -1.01
CA ALA A 139 13.21 -4.85 -1.16
C ALA A 139 13.40 -6.05 -2.10
N GLU A 140 12.36 -6.86 -2.27
CA GLU A 140 12.42 -8.08 -3.07
C GLU A 140 11.72 -7.95 -4.44
N ALA A 141 10.88 -6.95 -4.64
CA ALA A 141 10.07 -6.81 -5.84
C ALA A 141 10.90 -6.31 -7.03
N ASP A 142 10.64 -6.89 -8.21
CA ASP A 142 11.24 -6.45 -9.49
C ASP A 142 10.34 -5.44 -10.23
N VAL A 143 9.02 -5.49 -9.97
CA VAL A 143 8.04 -4.64 -10.64
C VAL A 143 6.84 -4.35 -9.75
N VAL A 144 6.36 -3.09 -9.77
CA VAL A 144 5.15 -2.64 -9.08
C VAL A 144 4.01 -2.51 -10.08
N VAL A 145 2.90 -3.18 -9.79
CA VAL A 145 1.70 -3.21 -10.65
C VAL A 145 0.47 -2.79 -9.84
N PRO A 146 -0.28 -1.76 -10.21
CA PRO A 146 -1.51 -1.41 -9.53
C PRO A 146 -2.68 -2.31 -9.92
N VAL A 147 -3.60 -2.56 -8.99
CA VAL A 147 -4.89 -3.16 -9.30
C VAL A 147 -5.72 -2.18 -10.15
N PRO A 148 -6.18 -2.58 -11.36
CA PRO A 148 -6.95 -1.70 -12.21
C PRO A 148 -8.41 -1.56 -11.74
N LEU A 149 -8.93 -0.33 -11.78
CA LEU A 149 -10.35 -0.06 -11.57
C LEU A 149 -11.19 -0.49 -12.78
N SER A 150 -12.49 -0.72 -12.56
CA SER A 150 -13.44 -0.80 -13.67
C SER A 150 -13.59 0.58 -14.34
N ARG A 151 -13.92 0.61 -15.64
CA ARG A 151 -14.12 1.87 -16.39
C ARG A 151 -15.13 2.80 -15.71
N ALA A 152 -16.26 2.26 -15.23
CA ALA A 152 -17.27 3.04 -14.53
C ALA A 152 -16.70 3.69 -13.24
N ARG A 153 -15.87 2.97 -12.46
CA ARG A 153 -15.21 3.52 -11.27
C ARG A 153 -14.13 4.54 -11.62
N LEU A 154 -13.41 4.33 -12.72
CA LEU A 154 -12.40 5.28 -13.18
C LEU A 154 -13.04 6.60 -13.60
N ILE A 155 -14.15 6.57 -14.30
CA ILE A 155 -14.93 7.78 -14.67
C ILE A 155 -15.46 8.48 -13.40
N SER A 156 -16.06 7.72 -12.47
CA SER A 156 -16.60 8.28 -11.22
C SER A 156 -15.53 8.88 -10.30
N ARG A 157 -14.32 8.29 -10.24
CA ARG A 157 -13.23 8.71 -9.34
C ARG A 157 -12.18 9.59 -10.02
N ARG A 158 -12.24 9.75 -11.36
CA ARG A 158 -11.31 10.49 -12.21
C ARG A 158 -9.88 9.92 -12.26
N PHE A 159 -9.48 9.07 -11.30
CA PHE A 159 -8.16 8.45 -11.23
C PHE A 159 -8.20 7.10 -10.49
N ASN A 160 -7.13 6.31 -10.64
CA ASN A 160 -6.94 5.05 -9.93
C ASN A 160 -6.01 5.28 -8.72
N GLN A 161 -6.55 5.19 -7.51
CA GLN A 161 -5.83 5.36 -6.25
C GLN A 161 -4.65 4.41 -6.13
N ALA A 162 -4.86 3.14 -6.45
CA ALA A 162 -3.80 2.14 -6.44
C ALA A 162 -2.66 2.49 -7.41
N ALA A 163 -2.97 3.10 -8.56
CA ALA A 163 -1.96 3.53 -9.53
C ALA A 163 -1.12 4.70 -9.01
N LEU A 164 -1.73 5.66 -8.31
CA LEU A 164 -1.01 6.78 -7.70
C LEU A 164 -0.06 6.31 -6.60
N LEU A 165 -0.54 5.42 -5.71
CA LEU A 165 0.28 4.83 -4.64
C LEU A 165 1.42 4.00 -5.21
N ALA A 166 1.13 3.13 -6.19
CA ALA A 166 2.13 2.31 -6.87
C ALA A 166 3.22 3.16 -7.55
N GLN A 167 2.84 4.29 -8.15
CA GLN A 167 3.78 5.24 -8.75
C GLN A 167 4.72 5.87 -7.71
N ASP A 168 4.19 6.26 -6.54
CA ASP A 168 5.00 6.84 -5.48
C ASP A 168 5.93 5.79 -4.85
N LEU A 169 5.45 4.57 -4.62
CA LEU A 169 6.27 3.45 -4.15
C LEU A 169 7.40 3.15 -5.14
N SER A 170 7.11 3.10 -6.44
CA SER A 170 8.13 2.93 -7.48
C SER A 170 9.17 4.04 -7.45
N ARG A 171 8.75 5.31 -7.36
CA ARG A 171 9.66 6.46 -7.31
C ARG A 171 10.57 6.45 -6.08
N SER A 172 10.05 6.05 -4.92
CA SER A 172 10.81 6.02 -3.68
C SER A 172 11.75 4.83 -3.56
N SER A 173 11.42 3.70 -4.20
CA SER A 173 12.20 2.46 -4.13
C SER A 173 13.07 2.20 -5.37
N GLY A 174 12.85 2.93 -6.48
CA GLY A 174 13.55 2.68 -7.75
C GLY A 174 13.04 1.46 -8.53
N ILE A 175 11.98 0.77 -8.05
CA ILE A 175 11.43 -0.42 -8.69
C ILE A 175 10.65 -0.03 -9.96
N LEU A 176 10.71 -0.86 -11.00
CA LEU A 176 9.98 -0.66 -12.24
C LEU A 176 8.47 -0.52 -12.01
N TYR A 177 7.85 0.50 -12.61
CA TYR A 177 6.40 0.75 -12.58
C TYR A 177 5.73 0.33 -13.88
N GLU A 178 4.81 -0.62 -13.83
CA GLU A 178 4.06 -1.10 -15.01
C GLU A 178 2.54 -0.93 -14.81
N PRO A 179 2.00 0.29 -14.98
CA PRO A 179 0.60 0.61 -14.69
C PRO A 179 -0.42 -0.13 -15.57
N LEU A 180 -0.01 -0.54 -16.77
CA LEU A 180 -0.87 -1.21 -17.75
C LEU A 180 -0.53 -2.69 -17.93
N ALA A 181 0.32 -3.27 -17.06
CA ALA A 181 0.63 -4.69 -17.11
C ALA A 181 -0.57 -5.57 -16.72
N LEU A 182 -1.50 -5.02 -15.96
CA LEU A 182 -2.75 -5.68 -15.59
C LEU A 182 -3.93 -4.83 -16.04
N ILE A 183 -4.87 -5.42 -16.76
CA ILE A 183 -6.11 -4.75 -17.18
C ILE A 183 -7.33 -5.48 -16.63
N ARG A 184 -8.41 -4.73 -16.42
CA ARG A 184 -9.70 -5.31 -16.08
C ARG A 184 -10.51 -5.51 -17.35
N THR A 185 -10.76 -6.76 -17.69
CA THR A 185 -11.43 -7.17 -18.94
C THR A 185 -12.95 -7.19 -18.85
N ARG A 186 -13.49 -7.31 -17.62
CA ARG A 186 -14.92 -7.41 -17.37
C ARG A 186 -15.37 -6.44 -16.27
N ALA A 187 -16.46 -5.72 -16.50
CA ALA A 187 -17.15 -4.99 -15.46
C ALA A 187 -17.75 -6.00 -14.46
N THR A 188 -17.55 -5.73 -13.16
CA THR A 188 -18.13 -6.54 -12.10
C THR A 188 -19.03 -5.68 -11.23
N PRO A 189 -20.19 -6.18 -10.78
CA PRO A 189 -21.06 -5.46 -9.85
C PRO A 189 -20.32 -4.97 -8.61
N ARG A 190 -20.92 -4.02 -7.88
CA ARG A 190 -20.38 -3.57 -6.59
C ARG A 190 -20.32 -4.77 -5.64
N GLN A 191 -19.22 -4.89 -4.89
CA GLN A 191 -19.01 -5.99 -3.94
C GLN A 191 -19.67 -5.75 -2.57
N VAL A 192 -20.30 -4.60 -2.38
CA VAL A 192 -21.03 -4.26 -1.15
C VAL A 192 -22.25 -5.18 -1.03
N GLY A 193 -22.42 -5.83 0.12
CA GLY A 193 -23.49 -6.78 0.37
C GLY A 193 -23.25 -8.22 -0.11
N LEU A 194 -22.19 -8.49 -0.88
CA LEU A 194 -21.85 -9.85 -1.31
C LEU A 194 -21.10 -10.62 -0.23
N THR A 195 -21.41 -11.90 -0.07
CA THR A 195 -20.66 -12.87 0.73
C THR A 195 -19.23 -13.07 0.21
N ARG A 196 -18.37 -13.72 0.99
CA ARG A 196 -16.98 -14.04 0.59
C ARG A 196 -16.95 -14.88 -0.71
N SER A 197 -17.81 -15.89 -0.80
CA SER A 197 -17.92 -16.77 -1.99
C SER A 197 -18.37 -16.01 -3.22
N GLU A 198 -19.42 -15.20 -3.10
CA GLU A 198 -19.93 -14.36 -4.18
C GLU A 198 -18.89 -13.34 -4.66
N ARG A 199 -18.11 -12.75 -3.75
CA ARG A 199 -17.00 -11.85 -4.13
C ARG A 199 -15.93 -12.57 -4.94
N LYS A 200 -15.59 -13.83 -4.62
CA LYS A 200 -14.65 -14.64 -5.40
C LYS A 200 -15.17 -14.93 -6.79
N LEU A 201 -16.44 -15.35 -6.91
CA LEU A 201 -17.10 -15.61 -8.20
C LEU A 201 -17.21 -14.33 -9.03
N ASN A 202 -17.58 -13.22 -8.42
CA ASN A 202 -17.76 -11.93 -9.09
C ASN A 202 -16.49 -11.45 -9.80
N VAL A 203 -15.30 -11.65 -9.23
CA VAL A 203 -14.03 -11.20 -9.83
C VAL A 203 -13.26 -12.29 -10.56
N ARG A 204 -13.80 -13.52 -10.65
CA ARG A 204 -13.15 -14.62 -11.37
C ARG A 204 -13.01 -14.28 -12.86
N GLY A 205 -11.77 -14.32 -13.39
CA GLY A 205 -11.48 -13.99 -14.80
C GLY A 205 -11.67 -12.50 -15.16
N ALA A 206 -11.81 -11.60 -14.15
CA ALA A 206 -11.98 -10.17 -14.41
C ALA A 206 -10.69 -9.44 -14.80
N PHE A 207 -9.54 -10.09 -14.70
CA PHE A 207 -8.23 -9.50 -14.99
C PHE A 207 -7.45 -10.31 -16.01
N ALA A 208 -6.67 -9.61 -16.83
CA ALA A 208 -5.73 -10.20 -17.78
C ALA A 208 -4.46 -9.34 -17.90
N VAL A 209 -3.36 -9.98 -18.28
CA VAL A 209 -2.14 -9.29 -18.72
C VAL A 209 -2.21 -9.22 -20.25
N PRO A 210 -2.12 -8.01 -20.86
CA PRO A 210 -2.08 -7.89 -22.31
C PRO A 210 -0.85 -8.61 -22.88
N PRO A 211 -0.93 -9.29 -24.05
CA PRO A 211 0.21 -9.99 -24.64
C PRO A 211 1.45 -9.12 -24.78
N ALA A 212 1.30 -7.85 -25.18
CA ALA A 212 2.38 -6.88 -25.30
C ALA A 212 3.08 -6.55 -23.98
N LYS A 213 2.47 -6.89 -22.82
CA LYS A 213 3.02 -6.67 -21.49
C LYS A 213 3.52 -7.95 -20.82
N ALA A 214 3.30 -9.12 -21.40
CA ALA A 214 3.68 -10.41 -20.82
C ALA A 214 5.19 -10.49 -20.50
N ALA A 215 6.04 -10.04 -21.42
CA ALA A 215 7.50 -10.02 -21.21
C ALA A 215 7.95 -9.10 -20.07
N ARG A 216 7.13 -8.13 -19.64
CA ARG A 216 7.42 -7.25 -18.49
C ARG A 216 7.09 -7.92 -17.16
N ILE A 217 6.38 -9.05 -17.18
CA ILE A 217 5.90 -9.78 -16.00
C ILE A 217 6.59 -11.14 -15.86
N ALA A 218 6.87 -11.81 -16.98
CA ALA A 218 7.46 -13.14 -16.98
C ALA A 218 8.76 -13.20 -16.19
N GLY A 219 8.88 -14.18 -15.28
CA GLY A 219 10.03 -14.42 -14.41
C GLY A 219 10.21 -13.41 -13.28
N ARG A 220 9.34 -12.38 -13.15
CA ARG A 220 9.51 -11.30 -12.16
C ARG A 220 8.73 -11.55 -10.87
N ARG A 221 9.25 -10.99 -9.77
CA ARG A 221 8.55 -10.84 -8.49
C ARG A 221 7.73 -9.56 -8.55
N VAL A 222 6.41 -9.71 -8.59
CA VAL A 222 5.46 -8.61 -8.77
C VAL A 222 4.93 -8.14 -7.43
N LEU A 223 5.03 -6.84 -7.14
CA LEU A 223 4.31 -6.21 -6.05
C LEU A 223 3.00 -5.63 -6.59
N LEU A 224 1.90 -6.28 -6.26
CA LEU A 224 0.55 -5.83 -6.60
C LEU A 224 0.07 -4.83 -5.54
N VAL A 225 -0.31 -3.63 -5.96
CA VAL A 225 -0.75 -2.53 -5.07
C VAL A 225 -2.25 -2.32 -5.18
N ASP A 226 -2.95 -2.27 -4.03
CA ASP A 226 -4.38 -1.92 -3.93
C ASP A 226 -4.61 -0.87 -2.83
N ASP A 227 -5.79 -0.28 -2.77
CA ASP A 227 -6.18 0.65 -1.70
C ASP A 227 -6.65 -0.12 -0.45
N VAL A 228 -7.54 -1.10 -0.59
CA VAL A 228 -8.11 -1.87 0.52
C VAL A 228 -8.26 -3.34 0.18
N ILE A 229 -7.66 -4.19 0.97
CA ILE A 229 -7.93 -5.63 0.95
C ILE A 229 -9.15 -5.91 1.83
N THR A 230 -10.21 -6.44 1.24
CA THR A 230 -11.38 -6.93 1.98
C THR A 230 -11.29 -8.45 2.15
N THR A 231 -11.93 -9.22 1.32
CA THR A 231 -11.82 -10.69 1.29
C THR A 231 -10.59 -11.21 0.55
N GLY A 232 -9.76 -10.33 -0.02
CA GLY A 232 -8.64 -10.69 -0.88
C GLY A 232 -9.05 -11.19 -2.28
N ALA A 233 -10.34 -11.27 -2.60
CA ALA A 233 -10.84 -11.82 -3.86
C ALA A 233 -10.31 -11.07 -5.10
N THR A 234 -10.25 -9.74 -5.05
CA THR A 234 -9.70 -8.88 -6.11
C THR A 234 -8.20 -9.17 -6.30
N CYS A 235 -7.41 -9.08 -5.23
CA CYS A 235 -5.97 -9.35 -5.26
C CYS A 235 -5.67 -10.78 -5.71
N GLY A 236 -6.42 -11.77 -5.22
CA GLY A 236 -6.28 -13.17 -5.64
C GLY A 236 -6.61 -13.39 -7.13
N SER A 237 -7.63 -12.71 -7.66
CA SER A 237 -7.96 -12.79 -9.10
C SER A 237 -6.90 -12.10 -9.97
N ALA A 238 -6.38 -10.95 -9.53
CA ALA A 238 -5.29 -10.23 -10.17
C ALA A 238 -3.99 -11.04 -10.14
N ALA A 239 -3.64 -11.62 -8.99
CA ALA A 239 -2.46 -12.48 -8.84
C ALA A 239 -2.51 -13.70 -9.78
N ARG A 240 -3.68 -14.37 -9.89
CA ARG A 240 -3.84 -15.45 -10.87
C ARG A 240 -3.60 -15.02 -12.32
N ALA A 241 -4.01 -13.81 -12.69
CA ALA A 241 -3.76 -13.28 -14.03
C ALA A 241 -2.27 -13.03 -14.27
N LEU A 242 -1.55 -12.46 -13.29
CA LEU A 242 -0.12 -12.22 -13.33
C LEU A 242 0.67 -13.54 -13.39
N LYS A 243 0.31 -14.53 -12.56
CA LYS A 243 0.94 -15.87 -12.57
C LYS A 243 0.73 -16.59 -13.90
N ARG A 244 -0.47 -16.50 -14.50
CA ARG A 244 -0.70 -17.05 -15.86
C ARG A 244 0.15 -16.38 -16.94
N ALA A 245 0.56 -15.12 -16.72
CA ALA A 245 1.48 -14.41 -17.60
C ALA A 245 2.96 -14.69 -17.27
N GLY A 246 3.23 -15.65 -16.38
CA GLY A 246 4.58 -16.10 -16.02
C GLY A 246 5.25 -15.34 -14.87
N ALA A 247 4.52 -14.56 -14.05
CA ALA A 247 5.11 -13.97 -12.84
C ALA A 247 5.68 -15.08 -11.93
N ALA A 248 6.91 -14.92 -11.48
CA ALA A 248 7.56 -15.87 -10.56
C ALA A 248 6.92 -15.85 -9.18
N GLN A 249 6.57 -14.64 -8.71
CA GLN A 249 5.94 -14.41 -7.41
C GLN A 249 5.01 -13.21 -7.51
N VAL A 250 3.94 -13.20 -6.71
CA VAL A 250 3.04 -12.04 -6.57
C VAL A 250 2.79 -11.78 -5.10
N ASP A 251 3.28 -10.66 -4.60
CA ASP A 251 2.99 -10.15 -3.28
C ASP A 251 1.97 -8.99 -3.37
N VAL A 252 1.28 -8.70 -2.28
CA VAL A 252 0.24 -7.66 -2.22
C VAL A 252 0.57 -6.64 -1.15
N LEU A 253 0.44 -5.36 -1.49
CA LEU A 253 0.57 -4.24 -0.54
C LEU A 253 -0.65 -3.33 -0.64
N ALA A 254 -1.25 -3.00 0.50
CA ALA A 254 -2.43 -2.13 0.56
C ALA A 254 -2.34 -1.10 1.70
N LEU A 255 -3.19 -0.06 1.64
CA LEU A 255 -3.35 0.89 2.74
C LEU A 255 -4.08 0.26 3.92
N ALA A 256 -5.13 -0.50 3.66
CA ALA A 256 -5.93 -1.05 4.74
C ALA A 256 -6.41 -2.47 4.46
N LEU A 257 -6.63 -3.19 5.56
CA LEU A 257 -7.16 -4.54 5.57
C LEU A 257 -8.47 -4.55 6.37
N VAL A 258 -9.52 -5.11 5.78
CA VAL A 258 -10.77 -5.39 6.50
C VAL A 258 -10.62 -6.72 7.20
N THR A 259 -10.66 -6.71 8.53
CA THR A 259 -10.70 -7.90 9.37
C THR A 259 -12.09 -8.05 9.93
N ASP A 260 -12.75 -9.17 9.63
CA ASP A 260 -13.93 -9.58 10.39
C ASP A 260 -13.43 -10.14 11.72
N TYR A 261 -13.54 -9.37 12.79
CA TYR A 261 -13.15 -9.81 14.14
C TYR A 261 -13.91 -11.04 14.62
N SER A 262 -15.03 -11.41 14.00
CA SER A 262 -15.76 -12.67 14.27
C SER A 262 -14.96 -13.93 13.89
N THR A 263 -13.92 -13.83 13.07
CA THR A 263 -13.13 -14.98 12.61
C THR A 263 -11.79 -15.13 13.33
N VAL A 264 -11.39 -14.17 14.15
CA VAL A 264 -10.08 -14.17 14.86
C VAL A 264 -10.24 -14.69 16.30
N ALA A 265 -11.47 -14.78 16.82
CA ALA A 265 -11.79 -15.21 18.18
C ALA A 265 -12.26 -16.69 18.27
N ALA A 266 -12.00 -17.51 17.26
CA ALA A 266 -12.34 -18.95 17.27
C ALA A 266 -11.08 -19.82 17.17
#